data_7e3a73c1202bf756a1b453a7106b2698
#
_entry.id   7e3a73c1202bf756a1b453a7106b2698
#
_cell.length_a   1.000
_cell.length_b   1.000
_cell.length_c   1.000
_cell.angle_alpha   90.00
_cell.angle_beta   90.00
_cell.angle_gamma   90.00
#
_symmetry.space_group_name_H-M   'P 1'
#
loop_
_entity.id
_entity.type
_entity.pdbx_description
1 polymer ?
#
loop_
_entity_poly.entity_id
_entity_poly.type
_entity_poly.pdbx_seq_one_letter_code
_entity_poly.pdbx_strand_id
1 'polypeptide(L)'
;MAVQKRGKTYWCDFTVKSKRYQRPLGTTQKREAQAREAKLKQQIKDEKPTNRITYGESLLRWANSGLPKSMMSHARNTRPYLDNVILQEVPREAGKMADDMLARGLSNQTINRRLAVVRRLLNLAYRKWDLIDQPLGQKIQLLSEKNTGRLLSLSQDEVSELAKHAPNETAKAMIVLAAYTGLRKSELFRLQPRDWEAPLLFVRKSKGGKPRSVPVIEEFHGLVSLPFNITDHALRVSFEYAREQIGRPEIRFHDLRHTFASWVASSGDVPMTALRDLMGHSDLSVTSKYSHLRSDTTAMINKALKL
;
A
#
# COMPACT_ATOMS: atom_id res chain seq x y z
N MET A 1 -24.17 -20.39 33.92
CA MET A 1 -23.48 -21.53 34.53
C MET A 1 -23.49 -21.36 36.02
N ALA A 2 -23.63 -22.42 36.76
CA ALA A 2 -23.83 -22.39 38.21
C ALA A 2 -22.48 -22.40 38.93
N VAL A 3 -22.39 -21.66 40.01
CA VAL A 3 -21.28 -21.75 40.97
C VAL A 3 -21.03 -23.20 41.37
N GLN A 4 -19.78 -23.63 41.45
CA GLN A 4 -19.40 -25.01 41.80
C GLN A 4 -18.98 -25.08 43.27
N LYS A 5 -19.49 -26.10 43.96
CA LYS A 5 -19.06 -26.36 45.35
C LYS A 5 -17.77 -27.21 45.31
N ARG A 6 -16.70 -26.71 45.93
CA ARG A 6 -15.45 -27.42 46.13
C ARG A 6 -15.09 -27.48 47.60
N GLY A 7 -15.18 -28.65 48.18
CA GLY A 7 -15.05 -28.79 49.63
C GLY A 7 -16.17 -28.10 50.39
N LYS A 8 -15.82 -27.22 51.37
CA LYS A 8 -16.78 -26.48 52.16
C LYS A 8 -17.24 -25.15 51.56
N THR A 9 -16.59 -24.65 50.46
CA THR A 9 -16.86 -23.34 49.88
C THR A 9 -17.31 -23.42 48.42
N TYR A 10 -18.05 -22.39 47.96
CA TYR A 10 -18.38 -22.23 46.53
C TYR A 10 -17.30 -21.48 45.80
N TRP A 11 -17.08 -21.86 44.54
CA TRP A 11 -16.13 -21.28 43.60
C TRP A 11 -16.84 -20.72 42.38
N CYS A 12 -16.34 -19.63 41.84
CA CYS A 12 -16.72 -19.16 40.52
C CYS A 12 -15.86 -19.83 39.46
N ASP A 13 -16.46 -20.12 38.30
CA ASP A 13 -15.80 -20.55 37.08
C ASP A 13 -16.55 -19.95 35.90
N PHE A 14 -16.00 -18.86 35.39
CA PHE A 14 -16.59 -18.15 34.24
C PHE A 14 -15.52 -17.47 33.42
N THR A 15 -15.87 -17.15 32.17
CA THR A 15 -15.02 -16.43 31.25
C THR A 15 -15.60 -15.04 30.97
N VAL A 16 -14.78 -14.00 31.14
CA VAL A 16 -15.11 -12.62 30.77
C VAL A 16 -13.93 -12.05 29.99
N LYS A 17 -14.18 -11.37 28.87
CA LYS A 17 -13.15 -10.78 28.00
C LYS A 17 -12.06 -11.80 27.61
N SER A 18 -12.47 -13.02 27.22
CA SER A 18 -11.59 -14.15 26.87
C SER A 18 -10.67 -14.68 27.97
N LYS A 19 -10.78 -14.17 29.20
CA LYS A 19 -10.01 -14.63 30.36
C LYS A 19 -10.90 -15.45 31.29
N ARG A 20 -10.43 -16.63 31.69
CA ARG A 20 -11.11 -17.52 32.62
C ARG A 20 -10.79 -17.13 34.06
N TYR A 21 -11.84 -17.05 34.88
CA TYR A 21 -11.75 -16.73 36.29
C TYR A 21 -12.20 -17.90 37.13
N GLN A 22 -11.29 -18.48 37.94
CA GLN A 22 -11.56 -19.55 38.88
C GLN A 22 -11.03 -19.12 40.24
N ARG A 23 -11.91 -18.83 41.19
CA ARG A 23 -11.51 -18.50 42.54
C ARG A 23 -12.61 -18.79 43.56
N PRO A 24 -12.25 -19.01 44.84
CA PRO A 24 -13.25 -19.20 45.90
C PRO A 24 -14.05 -17.94 46.10
N LEU A 25 -15.34 -18.08 46.36
CA LEU A 25 -16.28 -16.98 46.64
C LEU A 25 -16.42 -16.69 48.15
N GLY A 26 -15.73 -17.45 49.00
CA GLY A 26 -15.68 -17.20 50.46
C GLY A 26 -17.03 -17.37 51.15
N THR A 27 -17.90 -18.26 50.66
CA THR A 27 -19.18 -18.56 51.27
C THR A 27 -19.54 -20.04 51.11
N THR A 28 -20.31 -20.55 52.07
CA THR A 28 -20.85 -21.89 52.09
C THR A 28 -22.31 -21.95 51.62
N GLN A 29 -22.94 -20.79 51.40
CA GLN A 29 -24.33 -20.67 50.94
C GLN A 29 -24.42 -20.41 49.44
N LYS A 30 -25.18 -21.24 48.74
CA LYS A 30 -25.31 -21.20 47.25
C LYS A 30 -25.87 -19.87 46.74
N ARG A 31 -26.90 -19.33 47.42
CA ARG A 31 -27.55 -18.05 47.03
C ARG A 31 -26.59 -16.86 47.14
N GLU A 32 -25.81 -16.83 48.22
CA GLU A 32 -24.78 -15.82 48.42
C GLU A 32 -23.63 -15.94 47.40
N ALA A 33 -23.23 -17.16 47.11
CA ALA A 33 -22.22 -17.43 46.07
C ALA A 33 -22.64 -16.91 44.69
N GLN A 34 -23.89 -17.11 44.33
CA GLN A 34 -24.45 -16.60 43.08
C GLN A 34 -24.43 -15.04 43.03
N ALA A 35 -24.82 -14.40 44.15
CA ALA A 35 -24.80 -12.93 44.26
C ALA A 35 -23.36 -12.39 44.15
N ARG A 36 -22.41 -13.03 44.86
CA ARG A 36 -20.97 -12.67 44.80
C ARG A 36 -20.37 -12.89 43.40
N GLU A 37 -20.74 -13.97 42.73
CA GLU A 37 -20.34 -14.22 41.33
C GLU A 37 -20.86 -13.15 40.39
N ALA A 38 -22.15 -12.79 40.52
CA ALA A 38 -22.76 -11.74 39.69
C ALA A 38 -22.09 -10.38 39.91
N LYS A 39 -21.85 -10.00 41.16
CA LYS A 39 -21.15 -8.77 41.53
C LYS A 39 -19.72 -8.76 40.98
N LEU A 40 -19.02 -9.88 41.09
CA LEU A 40 -17.67 -10.05 40.55
C LEU A 40 -17.62 -9.96 39.03
N LYS A 41 -18.56 -10.59 38.32
CA LYS A 41 -18.70 -10.47 36.87
C LYS A 41 -18.94 -9.02 36.44
N GLN A 42 -19.78 -8.30 37.19
CA GLN A 42 -20.05 -6.88 36.93
C GLN A 42 -18.80 -6.03 37.19
N GLN A 43 -18.13 -6.21 38.33
CA GLN A 43 -16.88 -5.51 38.62
C GLN A 43 -15.82 -5.72 37.56
N ILE A 44 -15.59 -6.97 37.07
CA ILE A 44 -14.62 -7.28 36.00
C ILE A 44 -15.04 -6.67 34.66
N LYS A 45 -16.35 -6.58 34.38
CA LYS A 45 -16.85 -5.88 33.20
C LYS A 45 -16.63 -4.38 33.26
N ASP A 46 -16.84 -3.80 34.43
CA ASP A 46 -16.73 -2.35 34.72
C ASP A 46 -15.29 -1.91 34.98
N GLU A 47 -14.39 -2.85 35.33
CA GLU A 47 -12.95 -2.58 35.37
C GLU A 47 -12.49 -2.05 34.03
N LYS A 48 -12.23 -0.75 33.95
CA LYS A 48 -11.51 -0.16 32.83
C LYS A 48 -10.16 -0.88 32.76
N PRO A 49 -9.71 -1.31 31.56
CA PRO A 49 -8.43 -1.96 31.44
C PRO A 49 -7.36 -1.06 32.06
N THR A 50 -6.68 -1.56 33.09
CA THR A 50 -5.60 -0.85 33.80
C THR A 50 -4.37 -0.60 32.92
N ASN A 51 -4.37 -1.15 31.71
CA ASN A 51 -3.29 -1.00 30.76
C ASN A 51 -3.49 0.29 29.95
N ARG A 52 -2.98 1.40 30.49
CA ARG A 52 -2.99 2.74 29.85
C ARG A 52 -1.91 2.87 28.78
N ILE A 53 -1.65 1.80 28.03
CA ILE A 53 -0.66 1.84 26.97
C ILE A 53 -1.11 2.80 25.87
N THR A 54 -0.21 3.71 25.53
CA THR A 54 -0.45 4.72 24.51
C THR A 54 -0.17 4.19 23.11
N TYR A 55 -0.67 4.92 22.11
CA TYR A 55 -0.36 4.67 20.72
C TYR A 55 1.15 4.79 20.45
N GLY A 56 1.81 5.80 21.00
CA GLY A 56 3.25 6.03 20.84
C GLY A 56 4.09 4.88 21.38
N GLU A 57 3.80 4.38 22.58
CA GLU A 57 4.49 3.20 23.14
C GLU A 57 4.29 1.96 22.27
N SER A 58 3.08 1.75 21.78
CA SER A 58 2.77 0.65 20.88
C SER A 58 3.45 0.79 19.51
N LEU A 59 3.59 2.02 19.00
CA LEU A 59 4.29 2.31 17.77
C LEU A 59 5.80 2.07 17.91
N LEU A 60 6.40 2.43 19.03
CA LEU A 60 7.79 2.11 19.36
C LEU A 60 8.03 0.60 19.42
N ARG A 61 7.11 -0.12 20.09
CA ARG A 61 7.16 -1.59 20.11
C ARG A 61 7.13 -2.18 18.70
N TRP A 62 6.26 -1.63 17.82
CA TRP A 62 6.19 -2.07 16.42
C TRP A 62 7.46 -1.70 15.64
N ALA A 63 7.99 -0.51 15.83
CA ALA A 63 9.24 -0.09 15.19
C ALA A 63 10.40 -1.04 15.51
N ASN A 64 10.54 -1.44 16.78
CA ASN A 64 11.56 -2.39 17.24
C ASN A 64 11.31 -3.83 16.75
N SER A 65 10.06 -4.21 16.46
CA SER A 65 9.68 -5.58 16.02
C SER A 65 9.54 -5.72 14.51
N GLY A 66 9.81 -4.69 13.71
CA GLY A 66 9.80 -4.74 12.25
C GLY A 66 8.68 -3.94 11.58
N LEU A 67 8.59 -2.66 11.88
CA LEU A 67 7.76 -1.73 11.11
C LEU A 67 8.27 -1.65 9.67
N PRO A 68 7.44 -1.93 8.66
CA PRO A 68 7.86 -1.85 7.26
C PRO A 68 8.36 -0.45 6.88
N LYS A 69 9.50 -0.37 6.19
CA LYS A 69 10.08 0.92 5.73
C LYS A 69 9.07 1.79 4.98
N SER A 70 8.21 1.18 4.17
CA SER A 70 7.16 1.88 3.42
C SER A 70 6.08 2.53 4.30
N MET A 71 5.93 2.10 5.55
CA MET A 71 4.96 2.66 6.50
C MET A 71 5.57 3.68 7.46
N MET A 72 6.89 3.77 7.56
CA MET A 72 7.58 4.63 8.53
C MET A 72 7.21 6.11 8.40
N SER A 73 7.16 6.63 7.17
CA SER A 73 6.77 8.02 6.92
C SER A 73 5.32 8.28 7.36
N HIS A 74 4.41 7.36 7.02
CA HIS A 74 3.01 7.48 7.42
C HIS A 74 2.86 7.38 8.94
N ALA A 75 3.58 6.46 9.60
CA ALA A 75 3.61 6.32 11.05
C ALA A 75 4.09 7.61 11.74
N ARG A 76 5.17 8.23 11.23
CA ARG A 76 5.67 9.51 11.74
C ARG A 76 4.60 10.60 11.70
N ASN A 77 3.80 10.65 10.63
CA ASN A 77 2.76 11.65 10.46
C ASN A 77 1.49 11.41 11.31
N THR A 78 1.34 10.26 11.97
CA THR A 78 0.25 10.03 12.93
C THR A 78 0.63 10.44 14.35
N ARG A 79 1.92 10.50 14.67
CA ARG A 79 2.41 10.78 16.03
C ARG A 79 1.94 12.10 16.63
N PRO A 80 1.95 13.24 15.91
CA PRO A 80 1.48 14.52 16.48
C PRO A 80 0.06 14.48 17.00
N TYR A 81 -0.77 13.56 16.51
CA TYR A 81 -2.17 13.43 16.87
C TYR A 81 -2.42 12.33 17.92
N LEU A 82 -1.63 11.27 17.92
CA LEU A 82 -1.98 10.04 18.61
C LEU A 82 -0.95 9.58 19.66
N ASP A 83 0.24 10.14 19.70
CA ASP A 83 1.37 9.63 20.49
C ASP A 83 0.99 9.36 21.96
N ASN A 84 0.29 10.29 22.60
CA ASN A 84 -0.13 10.21 24.01
C ASN A 84 -1.54 9.66 24.20
N VAL A 85 -2.20 9.22 23.13
CA VAL A 85 -3.58 8.70 23.18
C VAL A 85 -3.56 7.24 23.60
N ILE A 86 -4.34 6.88 24.62
CA ILE A 86 -4.51 5.48 25.05
C ILE A 86 -5.20 4.68 23.95
N LEU A 87 -4.82 3.41 23.75
CA LEU A 87 -5.27 2.59 22.62
C LEU A 87 -6.79 2.52 22.47
N GLN A 88 -7.54 2.56 23.58
CA GLN A 88 -9.00 2.52 23.59
C GLN A 88 -9.64 3.76 22.94
N GLU A 89 -8.97 4.91 23.00
CA GLU A 89 -9.46 6.18 22.47
C GLU A 89 -8.95 6.47 21.05
N VAL A 90 -7.94 5.71 20.58
CA VAL A 90 -7.33 5.91 19.26
C VAL A 90 -8.35 5.93 18.11
N PRO A 91 -9.40 5.10 18.07
CA PRO A 91 -10.36 5.18 16.96
C PRO A 91 -11.05 6.55 16.86
N ARG A 92 -11.44 7.15 17.97
CA ARG A 92 -12.06 8.48 18.00
C ARG A 92 -11.08 9.57 17.58
N GLU A 93 -9.88 9.55 18.13
CA GLU A 93 -8.85 10.56 17.82
C GLU A 93 -8.31 10.43 16.40
N ALA A 94 -8.29 9.21 15.85
CA ALA A 94 -7.95 8.99 14.44
C ALA A 94 -8.99 9.58 13.49
N GLY A 95 -10.27 9.61 13.88
CA GLY A 95 -11.30 10.36 13.14
C GLY A 95 -10.98 11.85 13.09
N LYS A 96 -10.72 12.47 14.25
CA LYS A 96 -10.35 13.89 14.34
C LYS A 96 -9.07 14.21 13.55
N MET A 97 -8.09 13.31 13.61
CA MET A 97 -6.87 13.41 12.78
C MET A 97 -7.21 13.44 11.28
N ALA A 98 -8.13 12.59 10.85
CA ALA A 98 -8.56 12.56 9.45
C ALA A 98 -9.25 13.85 9.04
N ASP A 99 -10.13 14.39 9.90
CA ASP A 99 -10.86 15.65 9.66
C ASP A 99 -9.90 16.85 9.56
N ASP A 100 -8.92 16.95 10.48
CA ASP A 100 -7.89 18.01 10.42
C ASP A 100 -7.05 17.90 9.13
N MET A 101 -6.67 16.68 8.75
CA MET A 101 -5.91 16.46 7.53
C MET A 101 -6.71 16.82 6.27
N LEU A 102 -8.02 16.56 6.25
CA LEU A 102 -8.93 16.99 5.18
C LEU A 102 -9.01 18.53 5.11
N ALA A 103 -9.19 19.18 6.26
CA ALA A 103 -9.22 20.64 6.36
C ALA A 103 -7.93 21.29 5.84
N ARG A 104 -6.79 20.59 5.99
CA ARG A 104 -5.47 21.01 5.45
C ARG A 104 -5.28 20.67 3.97
N GLY A 105 -6.28 20.14 3.29
CA GLY A 105 -6.24 19.83 1.87
C GLY A 105 -5.49 18.55 1.48
N LEU A 106 -5.25 17.64 2.41
CA LEU A 106 -4.63 16.36 2.07
C LEU A 106 -5.63 15.47 1.31
N SER A 107 -5.12 14.73 0.32
CA SER A 107 -5.95 13.78 -0.43
C SER A 107 -6.39 12.60 0.44
N ASN A 108 -7.62 12.10 0.18
CA ASN A 108 -8.17 10.91 0.85
C ASN A 108 -7.20 9.72 0.79
N GLN A 109 -6.50 9.54 -0.33
CA GLN A 109 -5.50 8.48 -0.48
C GLN A 109 -4.33 8.64 0.51
N THR A 110 -3.86 9.87 0.73
CA THR A 110 -2.78 10.15 1.69
C THR A 110 -3.25 9.89 3.12
N ILE A 111 -4.46 10.33 3.45
CA ILE A 111 -5.07 10.12 4.78
C ILE A 111 -5.29 8.64 5.03
N ASN A 112 -5.84 7.91 4.06
CA ASN A 112 -6.08 6.48 4.16
C ASN A 112 -4.81 5.67 4.41
N ARG A 113 -3.68 6.06 3.81
CA ARG A 113 -2.38 5.43 4.10
C ARG A 113 -1.96 5.61 5.56
N ARG A 114 -2.24 6.76 6.16
CA ARG A 114 -1.98 7.04 7.58
C ARG A 114 -2.95 6.25 8.47
N LEU A 115 -4.25 6.26 8.16
CA LEU A 115 -5.26 5.46 8.86
C LEU A 115 -4.97 3.95 8.78
N ALA A 116 -4.43 3.47 7.66
CA ALA A 116 -4.01 2.06 7.53
C ALA A 116 -2.88 1.69 8.50
N VAL A 117 -1.97 2.61 8.82
CA VAL A 117 -0.96 2.40 9.86
C VAL A 117 -1.63 2.25 11.23
N VAL A 118 -2.54 3.16 11.56
CA VAL A 118 -3.29 3.13 12.84
C VAL A 118 -4.07 1.82 12.96
N ARG A 119 -4.82 1.47 11.92
CA ARG A 119 -5.60 0.22 11.86
C ARG A 119 -4.72 -1.01 12.07
N ARG A 120 -3.56 -1.05 11.42
CA ARG A 120 -2.62 -2.17 11.54
C ARG A 120 -2.01 -2.26 12.93
N LEU A 121 -1.64 -1.14 13.55
CA LEU A 121 -1.14 -1.11 14.92
C LEU A 121 -2.18 -1.63 15.91
N LEU A 122 -3.44 -1.18 15.83
CA LEU A 122 -4.52 -1.67 16.68
C LEU A 122 -4.78 -3.17 16.49
N ASN A 123 -4.67 -3.66 15.25
CA ASN A 123 -4.78 -5.11 14.99
C ASN A 123 -3.62 -5.89 15.60
N LEU A 124 -2.39 -5.36 15.61
CA LEU A 124 -1.26 -5.97 16.30
C LEU A 124 -1.44 -5.94 17.80
N ALA A 125 -1.92 -4.81 18.35
CA ALA A 125 -2.22 -4.66 19.76
C ALA A 125 -3.27 -5.68 20.26
N TYR A 126 -4.27 -5.97 19.43
CA TYR A 126 -5.30 -6.97 19.73
C TYR A 126 -4.81 -8.40 19.51
N ARG A 127 -4.30 -8.71 18.30
CA ARG A 127 -4.06 -10.11 17.87
C ARG A 127 -2.74 -10.70 18.33
N LYS A 128 -1.72 -9.85 18.48
CA LYS A 128 -0.34 -10.32 18.72
C LYS A 128 0.18 -9.94 20.09
N TRP A 129 -0.22 -8.78 20.61
CA TRP A 129 0.38 -8.26 21.83
C TRP A 129 -0.53 -8.34 23.05
N ASP A 130 -1.81 -8.66 22.85
CA ASP A 130 -2.83 -8.76 23.91
C ASP A 130 -2.91 -7.49 24.80
N LEU A 131 -2.79 -6.32 24.16
CA LEU A 131 -2.81 -5.01 24.82
C LEU A 131 -4.23 -4.44 24.96
N ILE A 132 -5.16 -4.93 24.13
CA ILE A 132 -6.56 -4.49 24.10
C ILE A 132 -7.48 -5.70 23.93
N ASP A 133 -8.64 -5.64 24.56
CA ASP A 133 -9.62 -6.75 24.59
C ASP A 133 -10.55 -6.79 23.36
N GLN A 134 -10.54 -5.75 22.55
CA GLN A 134 -11.47 -5.60 21.41
C GLN A 134 -10.72 -5.28 20.13
N PRO A 135 -11.26 -5.70 18.97
CA PRO A 135 -10.66 -5.46 17.66
C PRO A 135 -10.86 -4.00 17.20
N LEU A 136 -10.29 -3.04 17.92
CA LEU A 136 -10.48 -1.61 17.67
C LEU A 136 -10.04 -1.17 16.28
N GLY A 137 -9.15 -1.92 15.61
CA GLY A 137 -8.76 -1.64 14.23
C GLY A 137 -9.93 -1.66 13.24
N GLN A 138 -10.99 -2.40 13.52
CA GLN A 138 -12.20 -2.43 12.68
C GLN A 138 -13.01 -1.13 12.76
N LYS A 139 -12.85 -0.36 13.83
CA LYS A 139 -13.51 0.95 14.01
C LYS A 139 -12.85 2.07 13.20
N ILE A 140 -11.65 1.84 12.64
CA ILE A 140 -11.00 2.80 11.77
C ILE A 140 -11.68 2.79 10.41
N GLN A 141 -12.43 3.83 10.11
CA GLN A 141 -13.06 4.02 8.81
C GLN A 141 -12.09 4.69 7.83
N LEU A 142 -12.04 4.17 6.61
CA LEU A 142 -11.27 4.78 5.53
C LEU A 142 -12.18 5.71 4.74
N LEU A 143 -11.61 6.78 4.22
CA LEU A 143 -12.30 7.74 3.36
C LEU A 143 -12.52 7.13 1.97
N SER A 144 -13.61 7.51 1.31
CA SER A 144 -13.86 7.09 -0.07
C SER A 144 -12.80 7.64 -1.00
N GLU A 145 -12.15 6.77 -1.75
CA GLU A 145 -11.19 7.15 -2.79
C GLU A 145 -11.90 7.15 -4.15
N LYS A 146 -12.09 8.34 -4.73
CA LYS A 146 -12.45 8.42 -6.15
C LYS A 146 -11.24 7.93 -6.94
N ASN A 147 -11.43 6.87 -7.70
CA ASN A 147 -10.36 6.30 -8.54
C ASN A 147 -10.14 7.19 -9.77
N THR A 148 -9.69 8.41 -9.55
CA THR A 148 -9.24 9.33 -10.59
C THR A 148 -7.85 8.94 -11.02
N GLY A 149 -7.71 7.72 -11.55
CA GLY A 149 -6.44 7.27 -12.12
C GLY A 149 -6.04 8.24 -13.22
N ARG A 150 -4.99 9.03 -12.97
CA ARG A 150 -4.39 9.86 -14.01
C ARG A 150 -3.86 8.92 -15.10
N LEU A 151 -4.44 9.03 -16.29
CA LEU A 151 -3.97 8.36 -17.50
C LEU A 151 -3.44 9.44 -18.43
N LEU A 152 -2.22 9.90 -18.17
CA LEU A 152 -1.50 10.78 -19.08
C LEU A 152 -0.62 9.92 -19.96
N SER A 153 -0.77 10.04 -21.28
CA SER A 153 0.11 9.45 -22.27
C SER A 153 0.70 10.54 -23.15
N LEU A 154 1.93 10.35 -23.57
CA LEU A 154 2.65 11.21 -24.49
C LEU A 154 2.56 10.62 -25.91
N SER A 155 2.69 11.47 -26.94
CA SER A 155 2.98 11.02 -28.29
C SER A 155 4.44 10.57 -28.42
N GLN A 156 4.77 9.90 -29.51
CA GLN A 156 6.18 9.52 -29.80
C GLN A 156 7.05 10.77 -29.98
N ASP A 157 6.53 11.80 -30.64
CA ASP A 157 7.21 13.09 -30.82
C ASP A 157 7.47 13.78 -29.48
N GLU A 158 6.47 13.80 -28.57
CA GLU A 158 6.65 14.36 -27.23
C GLU A 158 7.73 13.60 -26.43
N VAL A 159 7.81 12.28 -26.55
CA VAL A 159 8.86 11.49 -25.91
C VAL A 159 10.24 11.78 -26.52
N SER A 160 10.30 11.93 -27.84
CA SER A 160 11.53 12.29 -28.54
C SER A 160 12.03 13.66 -28.13
N GLU A 161 11.16 14.68 -28.12
CA GLU A 161 11.51 16.02 -27.68
C GLU A 161 11.89 16.06 -26.19
N LEU A 162 11.16 15.34 -25.33
CA LEU A 162 11.50 15.21 -23.93
C LEU A 162 12.90 14.61 -23.71
N ALA A 163 13.21 13.58 -24.45
CA ALA A 163 14.55 12.95 -24.40
C ALA A 163 15.64 13.88 -24.93
N LYS A 164 15.40 14.58 -26.02
CA LYS A 164 16.33 15.52 -26.63
C LYS A 164 16.72 16.68 -25.71
N HIS A 165 15.75 17.17 -24.91
CA HIS A 165 16.01 18.25 -23.96
C HIS A 165 16.59 17.78 -22.61
N ALA A 166 16.70 16.46 -22.38
CA ALA A 166 17.34 15.96 -21.16
C ALA A 166 18.87 16.23 -21.21
N PRO A 167 19.43 17.03 -20.28
CA PRO A 167 20.82 17.45 -20.32
C PRO A 167 21.82 16.32 -20.03
N ASN A 168 21.37 15.19 -19.51
CA ASN A 168 22.21 14.04 -19.15
C ASN A 168 21.89 12.87 -20.08
N GLU A 169 22.90 12.33 -20.77
CA GLU A 169 22.72 11.23 -21.75
C GLU A 169 22.16 9.95 -21.11
N THR A 170 22.55 9.65 -19.88
CA THR A 170 21.95 8.51 -19.16
C THR A 170 20.47 8.76 -18.82
N ALA A 171 20.11 9.99 -18.48
CA ALA A 171 18.71 10.36 -18.25
C ALA A 171 17.90 10.27 -19.54
N LYS A 172 18.44 10.72 -20.68
CA LYS A 172 17.87 10.60 -22.01
C LYS A 172 17.57 9.13 -22.35
N ALA A 173 18.58 8.25 -22.18
CA ALA A 173 18.42 6.83 -22.41
C ALA A 173 17.33 6.22 -21.52
N MET A 174 17.29 6.57 -20.23
CA MET A 174 16.26 6.09 -19.29
C MET A 174 14.86 6.60 -19.62
N ILE A 175 14.71 7.82 -20.16
CA ILE A 175 13.42 8.38 -20.61
C ILE A 175 12.89 7.55 -21.78
N VAL A 176 13.71 7.35 -22.82
CA VAL A 176 13.31 6.57 -24.01
C VAL A 176 12.97 5.13 -23.60
N LEU A 177 13.86 4.47 -22.87
CA LEU A 177 13.63 3.09 -22.45
C LEU A 177 12.40 2.95 -21.55
N ALA A 178 12.12 3.90 -20.68
CA ALA A 178 10.90 3.88 -19.87
C ALA A 178 9.63 3.96 -20.74
N ALA A 179 9.64 4.80 -21.79
CA ALA A 179 8.50 5.00 -22.69
C ALA A 179 8.29 3.83 -23.66
N TYR A 180 9.36 3.14 -24.07
CA TYR A 180 9.28 2.07 -25.07
C TYR A 180 9.32 0.66 -24.50
N THR A 181 9.59 0.51 -23.21
CA THR A 181 9.58 -0.80 -22.51
C THR A 181 8.58 -0.90 -21.37
N GLY A 182 8.06 0.23 -20.93
CA GLY A 182 7.15 0.30 -19.76
C GLY A 182 7.81 -0.06 -18.43
N LEU A 183 9.15 -0.09 -18.36
CA LEU A 183 9.88 -0.38 -17.12
C LEU A 183 9.62 0.69 -16.06
N ARG A 184 9.55 0.25 -14.79
CA ARG A 184 9.47 1.19 -13.66
C ARG A 184 10.83 1.87 -13.47
N LYS A 185 10.83 3.14 -13.03
CA LYS A 185 12.07 3.85 -12.68
C LYS A 185 13.01 3.00 -11.80
N SER A 186 12.46 2.38 -10.77
CA SER A 186 13.24 1.52 -9.88
C SER A 186 13.70 0.20 -10.50
N GLU A 187 13.12 -0.25 -11.57
CA GLU A 187 13.57 -1.41 -12.34
C GLU A 187 14.77 -1.01 -13.21
N LEU A 188 14.68 0.12 -13.92
CA LEU A 188 15.80 0.68 -14.68
C LEU A 188 17.07 0.85 -13.84
N PHE A 189 16.95 1.43 -12.65
CA PHE A 189 18.09 1.59 -11.72
C PHE A 189 18.70 0.26 -11.23
N ARG A 190 17.99 -0.85 -11.34
CA ARG A 190 18.49 -2.16 -10.88
C ARG A 190 19.07 -3.01 -11.98
N LEU A 191 18.90 -2.62 -13.24
CA LEU A 191 19.44 -3.37 -14.36
C LEU A 191 20.96 -3.45 -14.25
N GLN A 192 21.48 -4.64 -14.55
CA GLN A 192 22.91 -4.94 -14.59
C GLN A 192 23.28 -5.42 -16.01
N PRO A 193 24.55 -5.41 -16.41
CA PRO A 193 24.97 -5.89 -17.72
C PRO A 193 24.42 -7.27 -18.09
N ARG A 194 24.37 -8.19 -17.13
CA ARG A 194 23.80 -9.54 -17.29
C ARG A 194 22.28 -9.60 -17.53
N ASP A 195 21.61 -8.47 -17.40
CA ASP A 195 20.14 -8.38 -17.61
C ASP A 195 19.81 -7.91 -19.03
N TRP A 196 20.85 -7.62 -19.85
CA TRP A 196 20.71 -7.28 -21.25
C TRP A 196 21.24 -8.40 -22.16
N GLU A 197 20.36 -8.95 -22.97
CA GLU A 197 20.65 -9.91 -24.02
C GLU A 197 19.74 -9.56 -25.19
N ALA A 198 20.31 -8.83 -26.17
CA ALA A 198 19.53 -8.26 -27.27
C ALA A 198 18.69 -9.33 -27.98
N PRO A 199 17.40 -9.07 -28.23
CA PRO A 199 16.68 -7.81 -28.03
C PRO A 199 15.94 -7.70 -26.68
N LEU A 200 16.29 -8.47 -25.64
CA LEU A 200 15.53 -8.61 -24.41
C LEU A 200 16.22 -8.00 -23.20
N LEU A 201 15.47 -7.24 -22.42
CA LEU A 201 15.83 -6.83 -21.06
C LEU A 201 15.11 -7.73 -20.02
N PHE A 202 15.91 -8.34 -19.13
CA PHE A 202 15.42 -9.24 -18.10
C PHE A 202 15.21 -8.52 -16.75
N VAL A 203 13.98 -8.40 -16.32
CA VAL A 203 13.62 -7.83 -15.01
C VAL A 203 13.53 -8.96 -13.99
N ARG A 204 14.63 -9.26 -13.30
CA ARG A 204 14.75 -10.39 -12.36
C ARG A 204 14.02 -10.14 -11.04
N LYS A 205 13.98 -8.88 -10.56
CA LYS A 205 13.30 -8.48 -9.32
C LYS A 205 12.39 -7.30 -9.56
N SER A 206 11.10 -7.48 -9.29
CA SER A 206 10.10 -6.41 -9.32
C SER A 206 9.40 -6.32 -7.95
N LYS A 207 8.97 -5.11 -7.54
CA LYS A 207 8.21 -4.92 -6.30
C LYS A 207 6.82 -5.56 -6.44
N GLY A 208 6.66 -6.78 -5.93
CA GLY A 208 5.40 -7.53 -5.99
C GLY A 208 5.07 -8.16 -7.35
N GLY A 209 6.04 -8.19 -8.31
CA GLY A 209 5.85 -8.79 -9.63
C GLY A 209 6.76 -10.01 -9.86
N LYS A 210 6.34 -10.88 -10.78
CA LYS A 210 7.15 -12.01 -11.24
C LYS A 210 8.32 -11.51 -12.11
N PRO A 211 9.43 -12.26 -12.19
CA PRO A 211 10.47 -12.02 -13.21
C PRO A 211 9.83 -12.01 -14.60
N ARG A 212 10.33 -11.15 -15.47
CA ARG A 212 9.86 -11.04 -16.84
C ARG A 212 10.96 -10.51 -17.77
N SER A 213 10.81 -10.76 -19.06
CA SER A 213 11.58 -10.12 -20.11
C SER A 213 10.73 -9.09 -20.83
N VAL A 214 11.36 -8.03 -21.31
CA VAL A 214 10.72 -6.96 -22.07
C VAL A 214 11.56 -6.72 -23.32
N PRO A 215 10.97 -6.74 -24.54
CA PRO A 215 11.69 -6.47 -25.76
C PRO A 215 12.08 -4.98 -25.85
N VAL A 216 13.25 -4.74 -26.40
CA VAL A 216 13.73 -3.41 -26.79
C VAL A 216 13.83 -3.40 -28.31
N ILE A 217 13.22 -2.42 -28.96
CA ILE A 217 13.32 -2.29 -30.42
C ILE A 217 14.76 -1.94 -30.82
N GLU A 218 15.18 -2.41 -31.98
CA GLU A 218 16.57 -2.37 -32.46
C GLU A 218 17.18 -0.96 -32.43
N GLU A 219 16.39 0.04 -32.80
CA GLU A 219 16.78 1.46 -32.80
C GLU A 219 17.33 1.92 -31.42
N PHE A 220 16.85 1.33 -30.31
CA PHE A 220 17.23 1.74 -28.95
C PHE A 220 18.23 0.79 -28.28
N HIS A 221 18.75 -0.21 -28.96
CA HIS A 221 19.77 -1.11 -28.40
C HIS A 221 21.00 -0.35 -27.92
N GLY A 222 21.43 0.65 -28.67
CA GLY A 222 22.57 1.51 -28.32
C GLY A 222 22.37 2.36 -27.04
N LEU A 223 21.13 2.53 -26.59
CA LEU A 223 20.84 3.23 -25.33
C LEU A 223 20.98 2.33 -24.10
N VAL A 224 21.08 1.01 -24.28
CA VAL A 224 21.18 0.05 -23.18
C VAL A 224 22.62 -0.06 -22.68
N SER A 225 23.12 0.98 -22.01
CA SER A 225 24.43 1.01 -21.37
C SER A 225 24.28 0.78 -19.87
N LEU A 226 24.47 -0.45 -19.43
CA LEU A 226 24.22 -0.90 -18.06
C LEU A 226 25.52 -1.07 -17.24
N PRO A 227 25.49 -0.78 -15.92
CA PRO A 227 24.39 -0.17 -15.19
C PRO A 227 24.23 1.32 -15.52
N PHE A 228 23.03 1.87 -15.38
CA PHE A 228 22.83 3.30 -15.55
C PHE A 228 23.50 4.10 -14.41
N ASN A 229 24.61 4.74 -14.72
CA ASN A 229 25.42 5.52 -13.76
C ASN A 229 24.85 6.93 -13.57
N ILE A 230 23.70 7.00 -12.93
CA ILE A 230 23.02 8.25 -12.56
C ILE A 230 22.35 8.11 -11.20
N THR A 231 22.34 9.17 -10.41
CA THR A 231 21.58 9.18 -9.14
C THR A 231 20.10 9.47 -9.38
N ASP A 232 19.23 9.05 -8.46
CA ASP A 232 17.79 9.36 -8.54
C ASP A 232 17.53 10.87 -8.56
N HIS A 233 18.36 11.64 -7.85
CA HIS A 233 18.28 13.10 -7.85
C HIS A 233 18.66 13.69 -9.22
N ALA A 234 19.78 13.25 -9.80
CA ALA A 234 20.22 13.75 -11.11
C ALA A 234 19.24 13.40 -12.23
N LEU A 235 18.68 12.18 -12.22
CA LEU A 235 17.60 11.81 -13.14
C LEU A 235 16.37 12.71 -12.96
N ARG A 236 15.97 12.97 -11.71
CA ARG A 236 14.83 13.84 -11.42
C ARG A 236 15.05 15.26 -11.95
N VAL A 237 16.21 15.85 -11.67
CA VAL A 237 16.54 17.21 -12.14
C VAL A 237 16.55 17.27 -13.67
N SER A 238 17.20 16.30 -14.32
CA SER A 238 17.23 16.23 -15.79
C SER A 238 15.87 16.08 -16.41
N PHE A 239 14.98 15.28 -15.80
CA PHE A 239 13.62 15.07 -16.27
C PHE A 239 12.74 16.31 -16.03
N GLU A 240 12.86 16.96 -14.88
CA GLU A 240 12.15 18.19 -14.53
C GLU A 240 12.52 19.30 -15.52
N TYR A 241 13.79 19.47 -15.81
CA TYR A 241 14.26 20.41 -16.83
C TYR A 241 13.66 20.11 -18.21
N ALA A 242 13.77 18.86 -18.67
CA ALA A 242 13.30 18.47 -20.00
C ALA A 242 11.78 18.69 -20.18
N ARG A 243 10.95 18.33 -19.19
CA ARG A 243 9.50 18.53 -19.28
C ARG A 243 9.10 20.01 -19.30
N GLU A 244 9.87 20.89 -18.65
CA GLU A 244 9.67 22.33 -18.70
C GLU A 244 10.00 22.89 -20.10
N GLN A 245 11.10 22.40 -20.72
CA GLN A 245 11.48 22.84 -22.07
C GLN A 245 10.41 22.49 -23.12
N ILE A 246 9.71 21.39 -22.99
CA ILE A 246 8.61 21.00 -23.89
C ILE A 246 7.24 21.57 -23.45
N GLY A 247 7.20 22.47 -22.44
CA GLY A 247 5.97 23.11 -21.98
C GLY A 247 5.00 22.17 -21.25
N ARG A 248 5.48 21.04 -20.72
CA ARG A 248 4.64 20.01 -20.08
C ARG A 248 5.07 19.73 -18.61
N PRO A 249 5.06 20.75 -17.73
CA PRO A 249 5.54 20.62 -16.35
C PRO A 249 4.78 19.60 -15.50
N GLU A 250 3.58 19.23 -15.92
CA GLU A 250 2.76 18.24 -15.22
C GLU A 250 3.22 16.79 -15.41
N ILE A 251 4.02 16.48 -16.46
CA ILE A 251 4.49 15.12 -16.75
C ILE A 251 5.36 14.59 -15.60
N ARG A 252 5.13 13.35 -15.22
CA ARG A 252 5.94 12.61 -14.24
C ARG A 252 6.67 11.47 -14.92
N PHE A 253 7.83 11.09 -14.42
CA PHE A 253 8.60 9.97 -14.98
C PHE A 253 7.76 8.66 -15.09
N HIS A 254 6.80 8.46 -14.17
CA HIS A 254 5.92 7.29 -14.21
C HIS A 254 4.90 7.34 -15.37
N ASP A 255 4.62 8.52 -15.89
CA ASP A 255 3.70 8.69 -17.02
C ASP A 255 4.28 8.10 -18.33
N LEU A 256 5.62 7.98 -18.44
CA LEU A 256 6.27 7.26 -19.54
C LEU A 256 5.84 5.78 -19.59
N ARG A 257 5.71 5.15 -18.43
CA ARG A 257 5.19 3.79 -18.35
C ARG A 257 3.69 3.73 -18.69
N HIS A 258 2.92 4.75 -18.34
CA HIS A 258 1.51 4.86 -18.79
C HIS A 258 1.43 5.05 -20.29
N THR A 259 2.36 5.82 -20.88
CA THR A 259 2.52 6.02 -22.31
C THR A 259 2.73 4.69 -23.04
N PHE A 260 3.70 3.87 -22.61
CA PHE A 260 3.89 2.53 -23.14
C PHE A 260 2.61 1.70 -23.13
N ALA A 261 1.95 1.64 -21.96
CA ALA A 261 0.73 0.86 -21.82
C ALA A 261 -0.40 1.37 -22.73
N SER A 262 -0.51 2.69 -22.91
CA SER A 262 -1.49 3.31 -23.78
C SER A 262 -1.21 3.00 -25.25
N TRP A 263 0.04 3.13 -25.71
CA TRP A 263 0.42 2.80 -27.08
C TRP A 263 0.13 1.34 -27.41
N VAL A 264 0.59 0.42 -26.55
CA VAL A 264 0.37 -1.03 -26.75
C VAL A 264 -1.11 -1.40 -26.69
N ALA A 265 -1.89 -0.77 -25.79
CA ALA A 265 -3.32 -1.02 -25.72
C ALA A 265 -4.08 -0.47 -26.95
N SER A 266 -3.66 0.69 -27.47
CA SER A 266 -4.29 1.36 -28.62
C SER A 266 -3.98 0.66 -29.95
N SER A 267 -2.85 -0.05 -30.08
CA SER A 267 -2.54 -0.81 -31.29
C SER A 267 -3.57 -1.91 -31.58
N GLY A 268 -4.17 -2.45 -30.53
CA GLY A 268 -5.12 -3.56 -30.64
C GLY A 268 -4.47 -4.93 -30.90
N ASP A 269 -3.20 -4.98 -31.26
CA ASP A 269 -2.49 -6.21 -31.66
C ASP A 269 -2.04 -7.07 -30.49
N VAL A 270 -1.87 -6.46 -29.31
CA VAL A 270 -1.37 -7.14 -28.13
C VAL A 270 -2.52 -7.46 -27.15
N PRO A 271 -2.73 -8.73 -26.78
CA PRO A 271 -3.72 -9.07 -25.77
C PRO A 271 -3.47 -8.37 -24.43
N MET A 272 -4.55 -7.95 -23.74
CA MET A 272 -4.43 -7.27 -22.43
C MET A 272 -3.71 -8.12 -21.37
N THR A 273 -3.78 -9.45 -21.48
CA THR A 273 -3.04 -10.39 -20.63
C THR A 273 -1.53 -10.30 -20.88
N ALA A 274 -1.12 -10.23 -22.14
CA ALA A 274 0.29 -10.04 -22.51
C ALA A 274 0.79 -8.65 -22.08
N LEU A 275 0.00 -7.58 -22.28
CA LEU A 275 0.33 -6.25 -21.75
C LEU A 275 0.48 -6.26 -20.23
N ARG A 276 -0.43 -6.93 -19.49
CA ARG A 276 -0.30 -7.10 -18.04
C ARG A 276 1.04 -7.75 -17.68
N ASP A 277 1.42 -8.81 -18.36
CA ASP A 277 2.64 -9.56 -18.07
C ASP A 277 3.89 -8.74 -18.42
N LEU A 278 3.91 -8.04 -19.55
CA LEU A 278 4.96 -7.07 -19.92
C LEU A 278 5.09 -5.95 -18.86
N MET A 279 3.97 -5.43 -18.39
CA MET A 279 3.95 -4.42 -17.34
C MET A 279 4.33 -4.99 -15.96
N GLY A 280 4.26 -6.29 -15.75
CA GLY A 280 4.49 -6.93 -14.45
C GLY A 280 3.47 -6.47 -13.41
N HIS A 281 2.19 -6.41 -13.79
CA HIS A 281 1.08 -6.19 -12.88
C HIS A 281 0.66 -7.51 -12.26
N SER A 282 0.60 -7.57 -10.93
CA SER A 282 0.11 -8.75 -10.20
C SER A 282 -1.40 -8.95 -10.35
N ASP A 283 -2.14 -7.88 -10.67
CA ASP A 283 -3.59 -7.85 -10.80
C ASP A 283 -4.00 -7.27 -12.17
N LEU A 284 -4.96 -7.91 -12.81
CA LEU A 284 -5.57 -7.45 -14.07
C LEU A 284 -6.29 -6.10 -13.91
N SER A 285 -6.82 -5.80 -12.73
CA SER A 285 -7.53 -4.53 -12.45
C SER A 285 -6.65 -3.30 -12.73
N VAL A 286 -5.32 -3.41 -12.59
CA VAL A 286 -4.39 -2.32 -12.90
C VAL A 286 -4.26 -2.12 -14.42
N THR A 287 -4.30 -3.20 -15.19
CA THR A 287 -4.18 -3.14 -16.66
C THR A 287 -5.52 -2.82 -17.32
N SER A 288 -6.66 -3.16 -16.70
CA SER A 288 -8.00 -2.87 -17.23
C SER A 288 -8.28 -1.37 -17.41
N LYS A 289 -7.50 -0.50 -16.76
CA LYS A 289 -7.54 0.96 -16.97
C LYS A 289 -7.26 1.37 -18.42
N TYR A 290 -6.60 0.52 -19.18
CA TYR A 290 -6.27 0.76 -20.58
C TYR A 290 -7.19 0.03 -21.56
N SER A 291 -8.15 -0.77 -21.07
CA SER A 291 -9.04 -1.57 -21.92
C SER A 291 -9.92 -0.71 -22.83
N HIS A 292 -10.29 0.50 -22.37
CA HIS A 292 -11.09 1.44 -23.17
C HIS A 292 -10.32 2.08 -24.33
N LEU A 293 -8.98 1.97 -24.34
CA LEU A 293 -8.12 2.47 -25.42
C LEU A 293 -8.04 1.50 -26.59
N ARG A 294 -8.52 0.27 -26.47
CA ARG A 294 -8.55 -0.68 -27.57
C ARG A 294 -9.46 -0.15 -28.67
N SER A 295 -8.88 0.19 -29.80
CA SER A 295 -9.60 0.57 -30.99
C SER A 295 -10.37 -0.63 -31.51
N ASP A 296 -11.64 -0.43 -31.72
CA ASP A 296 -12.56 -1.27 -32.50
C ASP A 296 -12.58 -2.77 -32.17
N THR A 297 -13.24 -3.08 -31.05
CA THR A 297 -13.57 -4.47 -30.68
C THR A 297 -14.31 -5.20 -31.83
N THR A 298 -15.08 -4.46 -32.65
CA THR A 298 -15.80 -4.98 -33.82
C THR A 298 -14.84 -5.46 -34.91
N ALA A 299 -13.82 -4.70 -35.26
CA ALA A 299 -12.82 -5.11 -36.24
C ALA A 299 -12.02 -6.34 -35.78
N MET A 300 -11.73 -6.43 -34.46
CA MET A 300 -11.08 -7.61 -33.90
C MET A 300 -11.98 -8.85 -33.92
N ILE A 301 -13.27 -8.69 -33.61
CA ILE A 301 -14.25 -9.79 -33.70
C ILE A 301 -14.38 -10.23 -35.15
N ASN A 302 -14.54 -9.32 -36.07
CA ASN A 302 -14.64 -9.64 -37.50
C ASN A 302 -13.39 -10.37 -37.96
N LYS A 303 -12.18 -9.89 -37.62
CA LYS A 303 -10.92 -10.57 -37.92
C LYS A 303 -10.83 -11.97 -37.29
N ALA A 304 -11.28 -12.12 -36.04
CA ALA A 304 -11.26 -13.41 -35.32
C ALA A 304 -12.28 -14.41 -35.90
N LEU A 305 -13.43 -13.92 -36.34
CA LEU A 305 -14.50 -14.75 -36.91
C LEU A 305 -14.36 -14.92 -38.42
N LYS A 306 -13.33 -14.32 -39.06
CA LYS A 306 -13.10 -14.35 -40.52
C LYS A 306 -14.31 -13.86 -41.31
N LEU A 307 -15.06 -12.89 -40.80
CA LEU A 307 -16.16 -12.21 -41.48
C LEU A 307 -15.66 -11.05 -42.31
#